data_ae6715ead6487fb2757c733cd62e4310
#
_entry.id   ae6715ead6487fb2757c733cd62e4310
#
_cell.length_a   1.000
_cell.length_b   1.000
_cell.length_c   1.000
_cell.angle_alpha   90.00
_cell.angle_beta   90.00
_cell.angle_gamma   90.00
#
_symmetry.space_group_name_H-M   'P 1'
#
loop_
_entity.id
_entity.type
_entity.pdbx_description
1 polymer ?
#
loop_
_entity_poly.entity_id
_entity_poly.type
_entity_poly.pdbx_seq_one_letter_code
_entity_poly.pdbx_strand_id
1 'polypeptide(L)'
;KVYMYQPILEDVTRLLESNASKEADASSRKKNETISILTQTNEEAVIMLALLHSHNIKAKLVQSMDGLRFWNLAEVRYFLKKIDQAIKETKSPIIPDDIWEAAKQQTFQKYATSQALPYLRRSLQVFEQTNRAKYYSDLREFVFESSVEDFCDISKSDIVVSTIHKAKGHEFDHVLMLITHPEHPTDDILRRYYVGMTRAKRTLTIHTNGNLFDSLKSAQHLYDAQAYDEPNEIV
;
A
#
# COMPACT_ATOMS: atom_id res chain seq x y z
N LYS A 1 19.36 1.78 15.17
CA LYS A 1 18.62 1.65 13.89
C LYS A 1 17.33 2.49 13.81
N VAL A 2 16.73 2.83 14.94
CA VAL A 2 15.47 3.65 14.97
C VAL A 2 15.72 5.11 14.55
N TYR A 3 16.89 5.63 14.79
CA TYR A 3 17.26 7.04 14.53
C TYR A 3 17.11 7.46 13.05
N MET A 4 17.21 6.51 12.12
CA MET A 4 17.14 6.78 10.70
C MET A 4 15.72 7.06 10.18
N TYR A 5 14.71 6.68 10.95
CA TYR A 5 13.31 6.86 10.56
C TYR A 5 12.67 8.09 11.21
N GLN A 6 13.34 8.70 12.19
CA GLN A 6 12.83 9.84 12.93
C GLN A 6 12.60 11.08 12.04
N PRO A 7 13.54 11.48 11.17
CA PRO A 7 13.34 12.62 10.29
C PRO A 7 12.12 12.46 9.35
N ILE A 8 11.88 11.24 8.84
CA ILE A 8 10.69 10.97 8.02
C ILE A 8 9.42 11.18 8.82
N LEU A 9 9.41 10.75 10.08
CA LEU A 9 8.26 10.93 10.97
C LEU A 9 7.95 12.42 11.17
N GLU A 10 8.97 13.24 11.35
CA GLU A 10 8.85 14.69 11.50
C GLU A 10 8.28 15.34 10.24
N ASP A 11 8.76 14.94 9.06
CA ASP A 11 8.24 15.45 7.79
C ASP A 11 6.80 15.01 7.53
N VAL A 12 6.47 13.76 7.83
CA VAL A 12 5.08 13.28 7.74
C VAL A 12 4.17 14.11 8.65
N THR A 13 4.61 14.37 9.88
CA THR A 13 3.83 15.18 10.83
C THR A 13 3.63 16.60 10.31
N ARG A 14 4.68 17.24 9.78
CA ARG A 14 4.62 18.56 9.17
C ARG A 14 3.66 18.62 7.97
N LEU A 15 3.69 17.61 7.11
CA LEU A 15 2.78 17.51 5.96
C LEU A 15 1.32 17.33 6.40
N LEU A 16 1.06 16.52 7.43
CA LEU A 16 -0.28 16.33 7.98
C LEU A 16 -0.82 17.62 8.60
N GLU A 17 -0.02 18.35 9.36
CA GLU A 17 -0.38 19.66 9.93
C GLU A 17 -0.69 20.69 8.84
N SER A 18 0.11 20.70 7.77
CA SER A 18 -0.14 21.55 6.61
C SER A 18 -1.45 21.21 5.90
N ASN A 19 -1.78 19.94 5.78
CA ASN A 19 -3.05 19.49 5.20
C ASN A 19 -4.23 19.91 6.09
N ALA A 20 -4.13 19.70 7.40
CA ALA A 20 -5.17 20.08 8.35
C ALA A 20 -5.44 21.61 8.35
N SER A 21 -4.38 22.42 8.24
CA SER A 21 -4.50 23.90 8.15
C SER A 21 -5.21 24.35 6.87
N LYS A 22 -5.03 23.63 5.76
CA LYS A 22 -5.72 23.90 4.48
C LYS A 22 -7.20 23.51 4.51
N GLU A 23 -7.58 22.55 5.34
CA GLU A 23 -8.99 22.15 5.54
C GLU A 23 -9.79 23.19 6.34
N ALA A 24 -9.15 23.92 7.27
CA ALA A 24 -9.79 24.94 8.07
C ALA A 24 -10.25 26.18 7.25
N ASP A 25 -9.64 26.43 6.09
CA ASP A 25 -9.98 27.51 5.14
C ASP A 25 -11.04 27.08 4.10
N ALA A 26 -12.03 26.31 4.53
CA ALA A 26 -12.98 25.61 3.68
C ALA A 26 -13.98 26.51 2.96
N SER A 27 -13.65 26.95 1.74
CA SER A 27 -14.67 27.23 0.70
C SER A 27 -14.60 26.27 -0.51
N SER A 28 -13.78 25.24 -0.45
CA SER A 28 -13.73 24.21 -1.51
C SER A 28 -13.41 22.84 -0.91
N ARG A 29 -14.18 21.81 -1.28
CA ARG A 29 -13.88 20.39 -1.01
C ARG A 29 -12.57 19.99 -1.70
N LYS A 30 -11.42 20.38 -1.13
CA LYS A 30 -10.12 19.90 -1.61
C LYS A 30 -9.92 18.49 -1.09
N LYS A 31 -9.64 17.58 -2.00
CA LYS A 31 -9.17 16.22 -1.71
C LYS A 31 -7.89 16.32 -0.91
N ASN A 32 -7.77 15.56 0.18
CA ASN A 32 -6.53 15.48 0.97
C ASN A 32 -5.35 15.14 0.08
N GLU A 33 -4.23 15.82 0.28
CA GLU A 33 -3.00 15.56 -0.46
C GLU A 33 -2.44 14.20 -0.03
N THR A 34 -2.07 13.39 -0.99
CA THR A 34 -1.56 12.03 -0.76
C THR A 34 -0.07 12.06 -0.44
N ILE A 35 0.34 11.32 0.60
CA ILE A 35 1.73 11.19 1.02
C ILE A 35 2.19 9.76 0.76
N SER A 36 3.34 9.57 0.12
CA SER A 36 3.94 8.24 -0.02
C SER A 36 5.32 8.19 0.61
N ILE A 37 5.58 7.13 1.39
CA ILE A 37 6.91 6.82 1.90
C ILE A 37 7.43 5.63 1.12
N LEU A 38 8.51 5.84 0.36
CA LEU A 38 9.12 4.85 -0.50
C LEU A 38 10.42 4.34 0.12
N THR A 39 10.51 3.03 0.32
CA THR A 39 11.66 2.35 0.91
C THR A 39 12.37 1.48 -0.13
N GLN A 40 13.60 1.05 0.17
CA GLN A 40 14.36 0.13 -0.69
C GLN A 40 13.86 -1.30 -0.54
N THR A 41 13.47 -1.72 0.68
CA THR A 41 13.09 -3.09 1.00
C THR A 41 11.71 -3.18 1.64
N ASN A 42 11.11 -4.38 1.58
CA ASN A 42 9.84 -4.65 2.26
C ASN A 42 9.99 -4.59 3.79
N GLU A 43 11.16 -4.99 4.32
CA GLU A 43 11.44 -4.93 5.75
C GLU A 43 11.42 -3.48 6.25
N GLU A 44 12.06 -2.57 5.54
CA GLU A 44 12.04 -1.14 5.86
C GLU A 44 10.61 -0.58 5.80
N ALA A 45 9.82 -0.98 4.81
CA ALA A 45 8.43 -0.54 4.70
C ALA A 45 7.59 -1.01 5.91
N VAL A 46 7.79 -2.24 6.38
CA VAL A 46 7.11 -2.75 7.59
C VAL A 46 7.56 -2.00 8.84
N ILE A 47 8.86 -1.74 8.99
CA ILE A 47 9.40 -0.98 10.13
C ILE A 47 8.81 0.44 10.13
N MET A 48 8.79 1.09 8.97
CA MET A 48 8.23 2.45 8.84
C MET A 48 6.72 2.47 9.18
N LEU A 49 5.96 1.50 8.69
CA LEU A 49 4.55 1.37 9.03
C LEU A 49 4.33 1.21 10.54
N ALA A 50 5.10 0.32 11.19
CA ALA A 50 5.03 0.09 12.62
C ALA A 50 5.36 1.37 13.42
N LEU A 51 6.35 2.13 12.95
CA LEU A 51 6.72 3.41 13.56
C LEU A 51 5.58 4.43 13.46
N LEU A 52 4.97 4.60 12.28
CA LEU A 52 3.83 5.51 12.09
C LEU A 52 2.67 5.12 13.01
N HIS A 53 2.33 3.84 13.06
CA HIS A 53 1.26 3.35 13.95
C HIS A 53 1.54 3.58 15.42
N SER A 54 2.81 3.45 15.87
CA SER A 54 3.20 3.72 17.25
C SER A 54 3.03 5.21 17.65
N HIS A 55 3.00 6.09 16.66
CA HIS A 55 2.71 7.52 16.81
C HIS A 55 1.25 7.89 16.48
N ASN A 56 0.35 6.90 16.44
CA ASN A 56 -1.06 7.07 16.08
C ASN A 56 -1.30 7.67 14.67
N ILE A 57 -0.33 7.58 13.79
CA ILE A 57 -0.44 8.02 12.40
C ILE A 57 -0.96 6.84 11.57
N LYS A 58 -2.15 7.01 10.99
CA LYS A 58 -2.76 6.00 10.13
C LYS A 58 -2.04 5.99 8.79
N ALA A 59 -1.39 4.90 8.49
CA ALA A 59 -0.71 4.66 7.23
C ALA A 59 -1.04 3.26 6.71
N LYS A 60 -0.89 3.07 5.42
CA LYS A 60 -1.17 1.83 4.74
C LYS A 60 0.07 1.30 4.04
N LEU A 61 0.33 0.02 4.20
CA LEU A 61 1.38 -0.67 3.47
C LEU A 61 0.85 -1.18 2.13
N VAL A 62 1.42 -0.70 1.04
CA VAL A 62 1.25 -1.34 -0.27
C VAL A 62 2.32 -2.41 -0.39
N GLN A 63 1.91 -3.64 -0.13
CA GLN A 63 2.68 -4.82 -0.50
C GLN A 63 2.12 -5.32 -1.82
N SER A 64 2.90 -5.24 -2.91
CA SER A 64 2.62 -6.11 -4.02
C SER A 64 2.99 -7.52 -3.57
N MET A 65 2.04 -8.37 -3.60
CA MET A 65 2.30 -9.80 -3.50
C MET A 65 2.70 -10.29 -4.90
N ASP A 66 3.83 -9.79 -5.41
CA ASP A 66 4.37 -10.23 -6.70
C ASP A 66 4.48 -11.75 -6.70
N GLY A 67 3.65 -12.39 -7.52
CA GLY A 67 3.50 -13.84 -7.58
C GLY A 67 2.37 -14.43 -6.70
N LEU A 68 1.79 -13.69 -5.77
CA LEU A 68 0.61 -14.16 -5.03
C LEU A 68 -0.66 -13.60 -5.68
N ARG A 69 -1.20 -14.32 -6.62
CA ARG A 69 -2.50 -13.99 -7.20
C ARG A 69 -3.58 -14.16 -6.13
N PHE A 70 -4.63 -13.32 -6.18
CA PHE A 70 -5.72 -13.32 -5.20
C PHE A 70 -6.30 -14.73 -4.93
N TRP A 71 -6.51 -15.51 -5.98
CA TRP A 71 -7.01 -16.89 -5.89
C TRP A 71 -6.04 -17.88 -5.21
N ASN A 72 -4.75 -17.52 -4.99
CA ASN A 72 -3.77 -18.33 -4.26
C ASN A 72 -3.85 -18.14 -2.74
N LEU A 73 -4.55 -17.13 -2.24
CA LEU A 73 -4.75 -16.94 -0.81
C LEU A 73 -5.44 -18.18 -0.21
N ALA A 74 -4.97 -18.64 0.94
CA ALA A 74 -5.50 -19.81 1.62
C ALA A 74 -7.01 -19.68 1.94
N GLU A 75 -7.43 -18.47 2.30
CA GLU A 75 -8.81 -18.09 2.59
C GLU A 75 -9.68 -18.20 1.35
N VAL A 76 -9.21 -17.67 0.23
CA VAL A 76 -9.91 -17.69 -1.07
C VAL A 76 -10.05 -19.14 -1.56
N ARG A 77 -8.95 -19.91 -1.51
CA ARG A 77 -8.96 -21.32 -1.90
C ARG A 77 -9.91 -22.15 -1.05
N TYR A 78 -9.95 -21.89 0.26
CA TYR A 78 -10.84 -22.59 1.15
C TYR A 78 -12.30 -22.27 0.87
N PHE A 79 -12.61 -20.99 0.69
CA PHE A 79 -13.94 -20.50 0.31
C PHE A 79 -14.40 -21.15 -1.01
N LEU A 80 -13.59 -21.06 -2.07
CA LEU A 80 -13.90 -21.70 -3.35
C LEU A 80 -14.11 -23.20 -3.22
N LYS A 81 -13.27 -23.88 -2.44
CA LYS A 81 -13.43 -25.33 -2.21
C LYS A 81 -14.79 -25.67 -1.59
N LYS A 82 -15.31 -24.84 -0.67
CA LYS A 82 -16.63 -25.04 -0.06
C LYS A 82 -17.74 -24.86 -1.09
N ILE A 83 -17.65 -23.84 -1.91
CA ILE A 83 -18.58 -23.62 -3.01
C ILE A 83 -18.52 -24.78 -4.04
N ASP A 84 -17.31 -25.20 -4.45
CA ASP A 84 -17.11 -26.30 -5.40
C ASP A 84 -17.76 -27.60 -4.93
N GLN A 85 -17.64 -27.91 -3.64
CA GLN A 85 -18.25 -29.13 -3.07
C GLN A 85 -19.77 -29.08 -3.17
N ALA A 86 -20.37 -27.95 -2.79
CA ALA A 86 -21.82 -27.80 -2.81
C ALA A 86 -22.39 -27.77 -4.24
N ILE A 87 -21.71 -27.14 -5.18
CA ILE A 87 -22.13 -27.12 -6.61
C ILE A 87 -22.07 -28.52 -7.24
N LYS A 88 -21.09 -29.34 -6.87
CA LYS A 88 -21.03 -30.73 -7.34
C LYS A 88 -22.23 -31.58 -6.86
N GLU A 89 -22.71 -31.30 -5.64
CA GLU A 89 -23.86 -31.98 -5.06
C GLU A 89 -25.18 -31.50 -5.68
N THR A 90 -25.35 -30.22 -5.83
CA THR A 90 -26.58 -29.59 -6.33
C THR A 90 -26.72 -29.64 -7.86
N LYS A 91 -25.59 -29.74 -8.59
CA LYS A 91 -25.51 -29.62 -10.07
C LYS A 91 -26.12 -28.33 -10.61
N SER A 92 -26.27 -27.31 -9.77
CA SER A 92 -26.81 -26.01 -10.14
C SER A 92 -25.69 -25.07 -10.57
N PRO A 93 -25.83 -24.29 -11.66
CA PRO A 93 -24.87 -23.26 -12.03
C PRO A 93 -24.96 -22.03 -11.12
N ILE A 94 -26.06 -21.89 -10.37
CA ILE A 94 -26.29 -20.78 -9.43
C ILE A 94 -25.98 -21.28 -8.03
N ILE A 95 -25.23 -20.51 -7.28
CA ILE A 95 -24.90 -20.76 -5.87
C ILE A 95 -26.08 -20.28 -5.02
N PRO A 96 -26.76 -21.19 -4.29
CA PRO A 96 -27.82 -20.81 -3.35
C PRO A 96 -27.30 -19.91 -2.23
N ASP A 97 -28.14 -19.00 -1.74
CA ASP A 97 -27.73 -18.03 -0.71
C ASP A 97 -27.36 -18.68 0.62
N ASP A 98 -28.02 -19.76 0.99
CA ASP A 98 -27.68 -20.56 2.19
C ASP A 98 -26.30 -21.21 2.10
N ILE A 99 -25.94 -21.75 0.94
CA ILE A 99 -24.60 -22.30 0.66
C ILE A 99 -23.55 -21.20 0.68
N TRP A 100 -23.87 -20.05 0.07
CA TRP A 100 -22.98 -18.88 0.05
C TRP A 100 -22.66 -18.40 1.46
N GLU A 101 -23.68 -18.19 2.29
CA GLU A 101 -23.50 -17.72 3.66
C GLU A 101 -22.81 -18.76 4.54
N ALA A 102 -23.14 -20.04 4.39
CA ALA A 102 -22.44 -21.12 5.11
C ALA A 102 -20.94 -21.16 4.76
N ALA A 103 -20.58 -21.04 3.49
CA ALA A 103 -19.18 -21.00 3.04
C ALA A 103 -18.45 -19.78 3.62
N LYS A 104 -19.08 -18.59 3.63
CA LYS A 104 -18.55 -17.37 4.26
C LYS A 104 -18.28 -17.58 5.75
N GLN A 105 -19.29 -18.04 6.50
CA GLN A 105 -19.16 -18.25 7.94
C GLN A 105 -18.03 -19.23 8.28
N GLN A 106 -17.99 -20.40 7.62
CA GLN A 106 -16.95 -21.39 7.85
C GLN A 106 -15.56 -20.85 7.54
N THR A 107 -15.42 -20.07 6.46
CA THR A 107 -14.13 -19.49 6.09
C THR A 107 -13.71 -18.42 7.09
N PHE A 108 -14.62 -17.54 7.48
CA PHE A 108 -14.32 -16.45 8.42
C PHE A 108 -13.99 -16.96 9.81
N GLN A 109 -14.66 -18.04 10.26
CA GLN A 109 -14.34 -18.69 11.52
C GLN A 109 -12.96 -19.34 11.48
N LYS A 110 -12.67 -20.11 10.41
CA LYS A 110 -11.40 -20.81 10.27
C LYS A 110 -10.20 -19.90 10.19
N TYR A 111 -10.36 -18.75 9.53
CA TYR A 111 -9.28 -17.79 9.28
C TYR A 111 -9.42 -16.48 10.07
N ALA A 112 -10.09 -16.53 11.23
CA ALA A 112 -10.41 -15.35 12.03
C ALA A 112 -9.20 -14.49 12.38
N THR A 113 -8.02 -15.10 12.53
CA THR A 113 -6.76 -14.40 12.85
C THR A 113 -5.89 -14.09 11.62
N SER A 114 -6.33 -14.44 10.42
CA SER A 114 -5.56 -14.21 9.21
C SER A 114 -5.56 -12.76 8.79
N GLN A 115 -4.38 -12.25 8.46
CA GLN A 115 -4.21 -10.90 7.92
C GLN A 115 -4.77 -10.73 6.50
N ALA A 116 -4.97 -11.83 5.77
CA ALA A 116 -5.54 -11.81 4.42
C ALA A 116 -7.08 -11.88 4.40
N LEU A 117 -7.71 -12.25 5.53
CA LEU A 117 -9.17 -12.34 5.63
C LEU A 117 -9.91 -11.04 5.25
N PRO A 118 -9.44 -9.82 5.59
CA PRO A 118 -10.08 -8.58 5.16
C PRO A 118 -10.19 -8.45 3.64
N TYR A 119 -9.20 -8.93 2.88
CA TYR A 119 -9.24 -8.89 1.41
C TYR A 119 -10.34 -9.81 0.85
N LEU A 120 -10.47 -11.02 1.39
CA LEU A 120 -11.57 -11.91 1.02
C LEU A 120 -12.93 -11.28 1.37
N ARG A 121 -13.10 -10.73 2.57
CA ARG A 121 -14.36 -10.07 2.97
C ARG A 121 -14.75 -8.98 1.99
N ARG A 122 -13.78 -8.12 1.62
CA ARG A 122 -14.00 -7.03 0.69
C ARG A 122 -14.36 -7.52 -0.71
N SER A 123 -13.65 -8.54 -1.21
CA SER A 123 -13.93 -9.11 -2.52
C SER A 123 -15.33 -9.72 -2.61
N LEU A 124 -15.73 -10.49 -1.59
CA LEU A 124 -17.08 -11.06 -1.56
C LEU A 124 -18.16 -9.99 -1.50
N GLN A 125 -17.93 -8.91 -0.75
CA GLN A 125 -18.85 -7.76 -0.73
C GLN A 125 -18.97 -7.09 -2.10
N VAL A 126 -17.86 -6.89 -2.81
CA VAL A 126 -17.87 -6.32 -4.18
C VAL A 126 -18.63 -7.25 -5.12
N PHE A 127 -18.35 -8.55 -5.07
CA PHE A 127 -19.04 -9.54 -5.90
C PHE A 127 -20.55 -9.55 -5.65
N GLU A 128 -20.99 -9.52 -4.39
CA GLU A 128 -22.41 -9.47 -4.00
C GLU A 128 -23.12 -8.20 -4.51
N GLN A 129 -22.43 -7.07 -4.50
CA GLN A 129 -22.97 -5.79 -4.97
C GLN A 129 -23.17 -5.74 -6.49
N THR A 130 -22.31 -6.44 -7.23
CA THR A 130 -22.31 -6.43 -8.71
C THR A 130 -23.13 -7.56 -9.32
N ASN A 131 -23.38 -8.65 -8.56
CA ASN A 131 -24.04 -9.85 -9.05
C ASN A 131 -25.28 -10.18 -8.22
N ARG A 132 -26.48 -9.93 -8.76
CA ARG A 132 -27.74 -10.29 -8.10
C ARG A 132 -27.90 -11.81 -7.98
N ALA A 133 -27.58 -12.54 -9.04
CA ALA A 133 -27.52 -13.99 -9.04
C ALA A 133 -26.05 -14.42 -9.03
N LYS A 134 -25.70 -15.30 -8.11
CA LYS A 134 -24.32 -15.74 -7.89
C LYS A 134 -24.03 -16.95 -8.78
N TYR A 135 -23.69 -16.72 -10.06
CA TYR A 135 -23.25 -17.81 -10.93
C TYR A 135 -21.83 -18.26 -10.53
N TYR A 136 -21.64 -19.57 -10.50
CA TYR A 136 -20.34 -20.14 -10.16
C TYR A 136 -19.24 -19.80 -11.16
N SER A 137 -19.60 -19.71 -12.48
CA SER A 137 -18.68 -19.23 -13.51
C SER A 137 -18.18 -17.82 -13.23
N ASP A 138 -19.10 -16.91 -12.92
CA ASP A 138 -18.81 -15.50 -12.71
C ASP A 138 -17.95 -15.29 -11.44
N LEU A 139 -18.22 -16.07 -10.38
CA LEU A 139 -17.39 -16.08 -9.19
C LEU A 139 -15.95 -16.52 -9.50
N ARG A 140 -15.79 -17.56 -10.29
CA ARG A 140 -14.47 -18.04 -10.68
C ARG A 140 -13.71 -17.02 -11.50
N GLU A 141 -14.34 -16.48 -12.55
CA GLU A 141 -13.76 -15.45 -13.39
C GLU A 141 -13.35 -14.22 -12.56
N PHE A 142 -14.27 -13.70 -11.75
CA PHE A 142 -14.00 -12.60 -10.83
C PHE A 142 -12.78 -12.85 -9.96
N VAL A 143 -12.69 -14.02 -9.30
CA VAL A 143 -11.58 -14.36 -8.42
C VAL A 143 -10.26 -14.54 -9.17
N PHE A 144 -10.28 -15.11 -10.38
CA PHE A 144 -9.08 -15.32 -11.20
C PHE A 144 -8.54 -14.05 -11.82
N GLU A 145 -9.41 -13.11 -12.18
CA GLU A 145 -9.02 -11.82 -12.76
C GLU A 145 -8.63 -10.79 -11.71
N SER A 146 -9.13 -10.95 -10.47
CA SER A 146 -8.83 -10.03 -9.38
C SER A 146 -7.39 -10.15 -8.88
N SER A 147 -6.84 -8.99 -8.52
CA SER A 147 -5.60 -8.88 -7.75
C SER A 147 -5.90 -8.59 -6.27
N VAL A 148 -4.95 -8.82 -5.38
CA VAL A 148 -5.10 -8.49 -3.95
C VAL A 148 -5.26 -6.98 -3.77
N GLU A 149 -4.60 -6.21 -4.61
CA GLU A 149 -4.61 -4.75 -4.61
C GLU A 149 -6.00 -4.16 -4.85
N ASP A 150 -6.86 -4.85 -5.62
CA ASP A 150 -8.24 -4.41 -5.91
C ASP A 150 -9.09 -4.33 -4.63
N PHE A 151 -8.72 -5.10 -3.61
CA PHE A 151 -9.42 -5.18 -2.33
C PHE A 151 -8.68 -4.49 -1.18
N CYS A 152 -7.52 -3.93 -1.46
CA CYS A 152 -6.85 -3.04 -0.53
C CYS A 152 -7.62 -1.72 -0.44
N ASP A 153 -8.03 -1.33 0.77
CA ASP A 153 -8.71 -0.05 0.98
C ASP A 153 -7.70 1.11 0.94
N ILE A 154 -7.21 1.42 -0.28
CA ILE A 154 -6.29 2.54 -0.52
C ILE A 154 -6.99 3.88 -0.25
N SER A 155 -8.31 3.91 -0.26
CA SER A 155 -9.10 5.13 -0.25
C SER A 155 -9.22 5.83 1.11
N LYS A 156 -8.76 5.23 2.21
CA LYS A 156 -8.98 5.77 3.58
C LYS A 156 -7.72 6.17 4.33
N SER A 157 -6.54 6.07 3.73
CA SER A 157 -5.31 6.58 4.32
C SER A 157 -4.62 7.50 3.33
N ASP A 158 -4.41 8.73 3.75
CA ASP A 158 -3.67 9.72 2.96
C ASP A 158 -2.18 9.38 2.90
N ILE A 159 -1.71 8.45 3.75
CA ILE A 159 -0.33 8.00 3.82
C ILE A 159 -0.20 6.56 3.34
N VAL A 160 0.69 6.37 2.37
CA VAL A 160 1.01 5.09 1.77
C VAL A 160 2.49 4.77 2.00
N VAL A 161 2.78 3.61 2.58
CA VAL A 161 4.16 3.09 2.70
C VAL A 161 4.34 1.98 1.66
N SER A 162 5.41 2.06 0.88
CA SER A 162 5.65 1.12 -0.23
C SER A 162 7.15 0.99 -0.51
N THR A 163 7.55 -0.03 -1.25
CA THR A 163 8.89 -0.01 -1.86
C THR A 163 8.89 0.82 -3.14
N ILE A 164 10.05 1.37 -3.51
CA ILE A 164 10.23 2.12 -4.77
C ILE A 164 9.72 1.31 -5.97
N HIS A 165 10.01 0.01 -5.99
CA HIS A 165 9.59 -0.87 -7.10
C HIS A 165 8.07 -0.97 -7.24
N LYS A 166 7.37 -1.04 -6.12
CA LYS A 166 5.91 -1.20 -6.07
C LYS A 166 5.13 0.08 -6.32
N ALA A 167 5.80 1.22 -6.16
CA ALA A 167 5.23 2.53 -6.49
C ALA A 167 5.12 2.78 -8.01
N LYS A 168 5.64 1.86 -8.85
CA LYS A 168 5.56 2.00 -10.31
C LYS A 168 4.10 2.08 -10.77
N GLY A 169 3.79 3.11 -11.57
CA GLY A 169 2.43 3.37 -12.08
C GLY A 169 1.54 4.20 -11.16
N HIS A 170 1.96 4.46 -9.92
CA HIS A 170 1.25 5.36 -9.00
C HIS A 170 1.93 6.72 -8.92
N GLU A 171 1.16 7.74 -8.55
CA GLU A 171 1.66 9.10 -8.31
C GLU A 171 1.04 9.65 -7.04
N PHE A 172 1.82 10.43 -6.29
CA PHE A 172 1.44 10.99 -5.00
C PHE A 172 1.75 12.48 -4.98
N ASP A 173 1.03 13.25 -4.16
CA ASP A 173 1.30 14.70 -4.04
C ASP A 173 2.67 14.90 -3.38
N HIS A 174 2.98 14.14 -2.33
CA HIS A 174 4.24 14.19 -1.60
C HIS A 174 4.89 12.80 -1.56
N VAL A 175 6.17 12.75 -1.86
CA VAL A 175 6.97 11.52 -1.79
C VAL A 175 8.15 11.74 -0.86
N LEU A 176 8.27 10.86 0.13
CA LEU A 176 9.41 10.74 1.03
C LEU A 176 10.15 9.45 0.67
N MET A 177 11.37 9.53 0.16
CA MET A 177 12.19 8.37 -0.19
C MET A 177 13.18 8.09 0.92
N LEU A 178 13.20 6.85 1.42
CA LEU A 178 14.17 6.36 2.39
C LEU A 178 15.22 5.47 1.71
N ILE A 179 16.46 5.92 1.71
CA ILE A 179 17.61 5.21 1.14
C ILE A 179 18.61 4.94 2.25
N THR A 180 18.36 3.90 3.04
CA THR A 180 19.18 3.56 4.23
C THR A 180 20.54 2.96 3.87
N HIS A 181 20.61 2.27 2.75
CA HIS A 181 21.81 1.64 2.24
C HIS A 181 22.04 2.10 0.80
N PRO A 182 22.71 3.25 0.60
CA PRO A 182 23.02 3.71 -0.74
C PRO A 182 23.93 2.69 -1.40
N GLU A 183 23.40 2.05 -2.42
CA GLU A 183 24.15 1.10 -3.25
C GLU A 183 25.04 1.88 -4.22
N HIS A 184 26.14 1.25 -4.65
CA HIS A 184 26.96 1.84 -5.72
C HIS A 184 26.10 2.12 -6.95
N PRO A 185 26.20 3.32 -7.55
CA PRO A 185 25.31 3.76 -8.60
C PRO A 185 25.53 2.98 -9.90
N THR A 186 24.89 1.83 -10.02
CA THR A 186 24.71 1.14 -11.30
C THR A 186 23.51 1.74 -12.03
N ASP A 187 23.46 1.58 -13.35
CA ASP A 187 22.34 2.07 -14.16
C ASP A 187 20.98 1.57 -13.66
N ASP A 188 20.90 0.33 -13.18
CA ASP A 188 19.65 -0.24 -12.66
C ASP A 188 19.23 0.40 -11.34
N ILE A 189 20.19 0.72 -10.47
CA ILE A 189 19.93 1.43 -9.21
C ILE A 189 19.48 2.86 -9.49
N LEU A 190 20.16 3.56 -10.40
CA LEU A 190 19.79 4.90 -10.82
C LEU A 190 18.39 4.94 -11.44
N ARG A 191 18.06 3.97 -12.30
CA ARG A 191 16.71 3.84 -12.87
C ARG A 191 15.66 3.60 -11.78
N ARG A 192 15.96 2.75 -10.79
CA ARG A 192 15.07 2.51 -9.66
C ARG A 192 14.81 3.80 -8.86
N TYR A 193 15.86 4.54 -8.52
CA TYR A 193 15.70 5.82 -7.82
C TYR A 193 14.92 6.84 -8.66
N TYR A 194 15.25 6.94 -9.95
CA TYR A 194 14.49 7.80 -10.88
C TYR A 194 13.00 7.47 -10.89
N VAL A 195 12.63 6.18 -10.92
CA VAL A 195 11.23 5.76 -10.83
C VAL A 195 10.58 6.26 -9.54
N GLY A 196 11.26 6.15 -8.39
CA GLY A 196 10.76 6.67 -7.13
C GLY A 196 10.58 8.17 -7.13
N MET A 197 11.58 8.91 -7.58
CA MET A 197 11.57 10.37 -7.65
C MET A 197 10.43 10.90 -8.53
N THR A 198 10.18 10.27 -9.67
CA THR A 198 9.11 10.66 -10.60
C THR A 198 7.70 10.33 -10.12
N ARG A 199 7.55 9.75 -8.94
CA ARG A 199 6.23 9.53 -8.32
C ARG A 199 5.68 10.77 -7.64
N ALA A 200 6.51 11.77 -7.37
CA ALA A 200 6.12 13.02 -6.72
C ALA A 200 5.47 14.00 -7.71
N LYS A 201 4.28 14.48 -7.36
CA LYS A 201 3.59 15.54 -8.11
C LYS A 201 3.98 16.94 -7.64
N ARG A 202 4.25 17.09 -6.33
CA ARG A 202 4.50 18.39 -5.69
C ARG A 202 5.84 18.46 -5.01
N THR A 203 6.07 17.58 -4.03
CA THR A 203 7.32 17.59 -3.27
C THR A 203 7.95 16.21 -3.23
N LEU A 204 9.26 16.19 -3.30
CA LEU A 204 10.11 15.02 -3.12
C LEU A 204 11.11 15.32 -2.02
N THR A 205 11.12 14.50 -0.98
CA THR A 205 12.13 14.52 0.08
C THR A 205 12.88 13.19 0.06
N ILE A 206 14.22 13.25 0.10
CA ILE A 206 15.06 12.05 0.08
C ILE A 206 15.87 11.98 1.38
N HIS A 207 15.58 11.00 2.20
CA HIS A 207 16.35 10.68 3.39
C HIS A 207 17.39 9.61 3.04
N THR A 208 18.66 9.92 3.17
CA THR A 208 19.73 9.00 2.78
C THR A 208 20.87 8.98 3.79
N ASN A 209 21.44 7.80 4.00
CA ASN A 209 22.70 7.62 4.72
C ASN A 209 23.84 7.60 3.71
N GLY A 210 24.52 8.70 3.56
CA GLY A 210 25.69 8.77 2.68
C GLY A 210 25.64 9.92 1.71
N ASN A 211 26.61 9.96 0.84
CA ASN A 211 26.91 11.07 -0.05
C ASN A 211 26.46 10.89 -1.50
N LEU A 212 25.58 9.92 -1.77
CA LEU A 212 25.15 9.57 -3.14
C LEU A 212 24.58 10.79 -3.90
N PHE A 213 23.91 11.71 -3.20
CA PHE A 213 23.27 12.89 -3.76
C PHE A 213 24.04 14.18 -3.51
N ASP A 214 25.25 14.14 -2.95
CA ASP A 214 26.03 15.34 -2.64
C ASP A 214 26.33 16.20 -3.87
N SER A 215 26.49 15.57 -5.04
CA SER A 215 26.66 16.29 -6.31
C SER A 215 25.42 17.12 -6.69
N LEU A 216 24.25 16.76 -6.19
CA LEU A 216 23.01 17.49 -6.44
C LEU A 216 22.83 18.67 -5.47
N LYS A 217 23.49 18.67 -4.31
CA LYS A 217 23.43 19.75 -3.31
C LYS A 217 23.94 21.09 -3.84
N SER A 218 24.76 21.06 -4.90
CA SER A 218 25.23 22.27 -5.58
C SER A 218 24.20 22.88 -6.55
N ALA A 219 23.10 22.23 -6.81
CA ALA A 219 22.03 22.75 -7.66
C ALA A 219 21.19 23.78 -6.88
N GLN A 220 20.87 24.92 -7.51
CA GLN A 220 20.24 26.11 -6.90
C GLN A 220 18.87 25.91 -6.23
N HIS A 221 18.35 24.70 -6.16
CA HIS A 221 17.03 24.38 -5.63
C HIS A 221 17.03 23.32 -4.51
N LEU A 222 18.20 23.03 -3.96
CA LEU A 222 18.33 22.08 -2.85
C LEU A 222 18.52 22.87 -1.56
N TYR A 223 17.62 22.69 -0.62
CA TYR A 223 17.75 23.20 0.73
C TYR A 223 18.45 22.15 1.59
N ASP A 224 19.58 22.52 2.23
CA ASP A 224 20.09 21.74 3.35
C ASP A 224 19.11 21.91 4.51
N ALA A 225 18.20 20.99 4.68
CA ALA A 225 17.56 20.84 5.95
C ALA A 225 18.64 20.40 6.95
N GLN A 226 18.63 20.96 8.14
CA GLN A 226 19.66 20.81 9.17
C GLN A 226 20.28 19.42 9.16
N ALA A 227 21.60 19.33 9.04
CA ALA A 227 22.30 18.07 9.11
C ALA A 227 21.98 17.42 10.45
N TYR A 228 21.11 16.44 10.44
CA TYR A 228 21.05 15.47 11.52
C TYR A 228 22.36 14.69 11.44
N ASP A 229 22.90 14.29 12.58
CA ASP A 229 24.16 13.51 12.65
C ASP A 229 24.17 12.29 11.71
N GLU A 230 23.08 11.98 11.02
CA GLU A 230 22.76 11.04 9.92
C GLU A 230 21.32 10.57 10.07
N PRO A 231 20.48 10.67 9.05
CA PRO A 231 20.72 10.78 7.61
C PRO A 231 20.69 12.21 7.05
N ASN A 232 21.33 12.45 5.92
CA ASN A 232 21.20 13.69 5.16
C ASN A 232 19.84 13.71 4.45
N GLU A 233 19.09 14.79 4.61
CA GLU A 233 17.83 15.05 3.90
C GLU A 233 18.10 15.89 2.66
N ILE A 234 17.49 15.51 1.52
CA ILE A 234 17.50 16.27 0.29
C ILE A 234 16.05 16.50 -0.14
N VAL A 235 15.64 17.74 -0.20
CA VAL A 235 14.29 18.17 -0.61
C VAL A 235 14.25 18.58 -2.08
#